data_651435c91e8b182c9afff7270ff0f830
#
_entry.id   651435c91e8b182c9afff7270ff0f830
#
_cell.length_a   1.000
_cell.length_b   1.000
_cell.length_c   1.000
_cell.angle_alpha   90.00
_cell.angle_beta   90.00
_cell.angle_gamma   90.00
#
_symmetry.space_group_name_H-M   'P 1'
#
loop_
_entity.id
_entity.type
_entity.pdbx_description
1 polymer ?
#
loop_
_entity_poly.entity_id
_entity_poly.type
_entity_poly.pdbx_seq_one_letter_code
_entity_poly.pdbx_strand_id
1 'polypeptide(L)'
;MKLYLYEKCDSCRKATRWLDEKKIPYKSISIREIPPTKKELNDMLASHHGNIKKLFNTSSKDYRKPELKAKLPYLSDKQKIDLLSKHGNLIRRPFVVGESVLLQGYNRELWQEAFSK
;
A
#
# COMPACT_ATOMS: atom_id res chain seq x y z
N MET A 1 -14.59 1.16 3.41
CA MET A 1 -13.30 0.90 2.74
C MET A 1 -12.27 1.93 3.16
N LYS A 2 -11.08 1.48 3.51
CA LYS A 2 -9.97 2.36 3.87
C LYS A 2 -9.07 2.58 2.67
N LEU A 3 -8.69 3.81 2.43
CA LEU A 3 -7.74 4.18 1.38
C LEU A 3 -6.56 4.90 2.03
N TYR A 4 -5.47 4.17 2.22
CA TYR A 4 -4.23 4.74 2.72
C TYR A 4 -3.50 5.40 1.55
N LEU A 5 -3.24 6.68 1.67
CA LEU A 5 -2.66 7.47 0.58
C LEU A 5 -1.70 8.54 1.08
N TYR A 6 -1.01 9.17 0.13
CA TYR A 6 -0.20 10.36 0.34
C TYR A 6 -0.64 11.40 -0.68
N GLU A 7 -0.97 12.61 -0.23
CA GLU A 7 -1.55 13.66 -1.09
C GLU A 7 -0.67 14.07 -2.26
N LYS A 8 0.66 13.96 -2.13
CA LYS A 8 1.61 14.34 -3.19
C LYS A 8 1.97 13.18 -4.12
N CYS A 9 1.20 12.13 -4.12
CA CYS A 9 1.43 10.93 -4.92
C CYS A 9 0.50 10.91 -6.13
N ASP A 10 1.05 10.87 -7.34
CA ASP A 10 0.25 10.86 -8.57
C ASP A 10 -0.68 9.65 -8.64
N SER A 11 -0.18 8.48 -8.29
CA SER A 11 -1.01 7.26 -8.27
C SER A 11 -2.19 7.40 -7.32
N CYS A 12 -1.97 8.04 -6.17
CA CYS A 12 -3.03 8.29 -5.19
C CYS A 12 -4.09 9.25 -5.75
N ARG A 13 -3.66 10.31 -6.45
CA ARG A 13 -4.59 11.26 -7.08
C ARG A 13 -5.42 10.59 -8.15
N LYS A 14 -4.81 9.76 -8.98
CA LYS A 14 -5.52 9.00 -10.02
C LYS A 14 -6.53 8.04 -9.40
N ALA A 15 -6.14 7.38 -8.30
CA ALA A 15 -7.01 6.45 -7.59
C ALA A 15 -8.23 7.14 -7.00
N THR A 16 -8.02 8.27 -6.30
CA THR A 16 -9.15 9.01 -5.71
C THR A 16 -10.09 9.56 -6.77
N ARG A 17 -9.54 10.07 -7.87
CA ARG A 17 -10.35 10.55 -8.99
C ARG A 17 -11.22 9.42 -9.56
N TRP A 18 -10.63 8.25 -9.77
CA TRP A 18 -11.36 7.09 -10.27
C TRP A 18 -12.49 6.67 -9.33
N LEU A 19 -12.20 6.60 -8.02
CA LEU A 19 -13.21 6.24 -7.02
C LEU A 19 -14.35 7.26 -6.97
N ASP A 20 -14.02 8.55 -7.04
CA ASP A 20 -15.00 9.62 -7.03
C ASP A 20 -15.90 9.56 -8.27
N GLU A 21 -15.31 9.33 -9.43
CA GLU A 21 -16.08 9.19 -10.69
C GLU A 21 -17.03 7.99 -10.64
N LYS A 22 -16.61 6.90 -10.01
CA LYS A 22 -17.43 5.69 -9.87
C LYS A 22 -18.37 5.76 -8.66
N LYS A 23 -18.31 6.83 -7.89
CA LYS A 23 -19.14 7.03 -6.69
C LYS A 23 -18.93 5.90 -5.65
N ILE A 24 -17.72 5.41 -5.53
CA ILE A 24 -17.35 4.38 -4.56
C ILE A 24 -16.89 5.08 -3.27
N PRO A 25 -17.58 4.86 -2.13
CA PRO A 25 -17.20 5.52 -0.89
C PRO A 25 -15.93 4.94 -0.30
N TYR A 26 -15.11 5.80 0.28
CA TYR A 26 -13.88 5.40 0.95
C TYR A 26 -13.53 6.39 2.05
N LYS A 27 -12.74 5.92 3.00
CA LYS A 27 -12.17 6.77 4.05
C LYS A 27 -10.69 6.96 3.76
N SER A 28 -10.29 8.22 3.55
CA SER A 28 -8.88 8.57 3.32
C SER A 28 -8.10 8.53 4.62
N ILE A 29 -6.94 7.89 4.61
CA ILE A 29 -6.05 7.83 5.77
C ILE A 29 -4.65 8.20 5.27
N SER A 30 -3.98 9.13 5.97
CA SER A 30 -2.60 9.47 5.65
C SER A 30 -1.69 8.30 6.02
N ILE A 31 -1.11 7.67 5.01
CA ILE A 31 -0.28 6.48 5.20
C ILE A 31 0.97 6.77 6.03
N ARG A 32 1.46 8.01 5.98
CA ARG A 32 2.65 8.42 6.75
C ARG A 32 2.34 8.63 8.22
N GLU A 33 1.15 9.15 8.52
CA GLU A 33 0.74 9.43 9.91
C GLU A 33 0.16 8.20 10.59
N ILE A 34 -0.66 7.43 9.86
CA ILE A 34 -1.33 6.24 10.38
C ILE A 34 -1.10 5.11 9.38
N PRO A 35 0.04 4.39 9.49
CA PRO A 35 0.31 3.27 8.57
C PRO A 35 -0.70 2.14 8.76
N PRO A 36 -0.86 1.28 7.73
CA PRO A 36 -1.65 0.06 7.89
C PRO A 36 -1.19 -0.79 9.06
N THR A 37 -2.12 -1.50 9.66
CA THR A 37 -1.81 -2.42 10.76
C THR A 37 -1.03 -3.63 10.24
N LYS A 38 -0.39 -4.36 11.16
CA LYS A 38 0.30 -5.60 10.79
C LYS A 38 -0.66 -6.61 10.16
N LYS A 39 -1.91 -6.68 10.65
CA LYS A 39 -2.92 -7.56 10.08
C LYS A 39 -3.23 -7.16 8.63
N GLU A 40 -3.43 -5.88 8.38
CA GLU A 40 -3.71 -5.38 7.02
C GLU A 40 -2.53 -5.63 6.09
N LEU A 41 -1.31 -5.45 6.59
CA LEU A 41 -0.10 -5.72 5.81
C LEU A 41 0.04 -7.22 5.49
N ASN A 42 -0.26 -8.08 6.45
CA ASN A 42 -0.21 -9.53 6.23
C ASN A 42 -1.29 -9.99 5.25
N ASP A 43 -2.49 -9.42 5.34
CA ASP A 43 -3.58 -9.72 4.40
C ASP A 43 -3.18 -9.30 2.98
N MET A 44 -2.57 -8.11 2.83
CA MET A 44 -2.09 -7.64 1.54
C MET A 44 -0.95 -8.51 1.02
N LEU A 45 -0.04 -8.94 1.89
CA LEU A 45 1.04 -9.86 1.51
C LEU A 45 0.49 -11.16 0.94
N ALA A 46 -0.55 -11.70 1.58
CA ALA A 46 -1.22 -12.90 1.08
C ALA A 46 -1.82 -12.66 -0.31
N SER A 47 -2.41 -11.47 -0.54
CA SER A 47 -2.97 -11.12 -1.85
C SER A 47 -1.89 -11.00 -2.93
N HIS A 48 -0.65 -10.74 -2.54
CA HIS A 48 0.51 -10.73 -3.43
C HIS A 48 1.21 -12.10 -3.51
N HIS A 49 0.55 -13.15 -3.04
CA HIS A 49 1.09 -14.52 -3.04
C HIS A 49 2.42 -14.63 -2.30
N GLY A 50 2.59 -13.85 -1.23
CA GLY A 50 3.77 -13.88 -0.37
C GLY A 50 4.96 -13.07 -0.87
N ASN A 51 4.81 -12.36 -1.97
CA ASN A 51 5.89 -11.52 -2.50
C ASN A 51 5.99 -10.20 -1.72
N ILE A 52 6.76 -10.21 -0.64
CA ILE A 52 6.84 -9.06 0.28
C ILE A 52 7.43 -7.81 -0.36
N LYS A 53 8.23 -7.94 -1.40
CA LYS A 53 8.79 -6.79 -2.11
C LYS A 53 7.70 -5.89 -2.68
N LYS A 54 6.54 -6.47 -3.03
CA LYS A 54 5.41 -5.70 -3.56
C LYS A 54 4.77 -4.77 -2.54
N LEU A 55 5.00 -4.99 -1.25
CA LEU A 55 4.52 -4.08 -0.22
C LEU A 55 5.31 -2.79 -0.16
N PHE A 56 6.56 -2.80 -0.62
CA PHE A 56 7.47 -1.66 -0.51
C PHE A 56 7.34 -0.70 -1.67
N ASN A 57 7.47 0.60 -1.37
CA ASN A 57 7.62 1.64 -2.39
C ASN A 57 9.08 1.72 -2.82
N THR A 58 9.46 0.86 -3.77
CA THR A 58 10.85 0.73 -4.21
C THR A 58 11.38 1.96 -4.94
N SER A 59 10.49 2.87 -5.34
CA SER A 59 10.87 4.11 -6.02
C SER A 59 11.13 5.26 -5.05
N SER A 60 10.82 5.11 -3.77
CA SER A 60 10.97 6.18 -2.80
C SER A 60 12.43 6.40 -2.41
N LYS A 61 12.75 7.65 -2.03
CA LYS A 61 14.06 8.00 -1.52
C LYS A 61 14.36 7.23 -0.23
N ASP A 62 13.35 7.04 0.61
CA ASP A 62 13.51 6.35 1.89
C ASP A 62 13.88 4.89 1.70
N TYR A 63 13.27 4.22 0.71
CA TYR A 63 13.61 2.84 0.37
C TYR A 63 15.04 2.72 -0.15
N ARG A 64 15.51 3.73 -0.89
CA ARG A 64 16.82 3.73 -1.52
C ARG A 64 17.97 4.14 -0.60
N LYS A 65 17.67 4.53 0.65
CA LYS A 65 18.71 4.87 1.61
C LYS A 65 19.65 3.70 1.85
N PRO A 66 20.99 3.95 1.86
CA PRO A 66 21.96 2.86 2.01
C PRO A 66 21.77 2.03 3.29
N GLU A 67 21.37 2.66 4.39
CA GLU A 67 21.14 1.99 5.66
C GLU A 67 20.06 0.93 5.56
N LEU A 68 18.95 1.27 4.87
CA LEU A 68 17.86 0.34 4.69
C LEU A 68 18.24 -0.77 3.72
N LYS A 69 18.87 -0.43 2.60
CA LYS A 69 19.32 -1.42 1.62
C LYS A 69 20.26 -2.43 2.24
N ALA A 70 21.14 -1.98 3.13
CA ALA A 70 22.11 -2.85 3.79
C ALA A 70 21.45 -3.86 4.72
N LYS A 71 20.35 -3.49 5.39
CA LYS A 71 19.74 -4.38 6.38
C LYS A 71 18.58 -5.22 5.85
N LEU A 72 17.88 -4.78 4.78
CA LEU A 72 16.72 -5.50 4.27
C LEU A 72 16.96 -6.98 3.96
N PRO A 73 18.09 -7.37 3.31
CA PRO A 73 18.33 -8.78 3.02
C PRO A 73 18.44 -9.67 4.25
N TYR A 74 18.74 -9.08 5.42
CA TYR A 74 18.91 -9.82 6.66
C TYR A 74 17.65 -9.85 7.52
N LEU A 75 16.57 -9.15 7.10
CA LEU A 75 15.32 -9.14 7.84
C LEU A 75 14.41 -10.27 7.37
N SER A 76 13.74 -10.92 8.33
CA SER A 76 12.67 -11.87 8.02
C SER A 76 11.45 -11.12 7.51
N ASP A 77 10.49 -11.84 6.91
CA ASP A 77 9.24 -11.22 6.49
C ASP A 77 8.49 -10.60 7.67
N LYS A 78 8.49 -11.27 8.82
CA LYS A 78 7.89 -10.74 10.03
C LYS A 78 8.52 -9.42 10.47
N GLN A 79 9.84 -9.32 10.39
CA GLN A 79 10.56 -8.09 10.72
C GLN A 79 10.27 -6.99 9.72
N LYS A 80 10.14 -7.33 8.43
CA LYS A 80 9.77 -6.36 7.39
C LYS A 80 8.36 -5.83 7.60
N ILE A 81 7.41 -6.69 7.97
CA ILE A 81 6.05 -6.27 8.29
C ILE A 81 6.05 -5.31 9.49
N ASP A 82 6.82 -5.62 10.53
CA ASP A 82 6.95 -4.74 11.68
C ASP A 82 7.50 -3.36 11.27
N LEU A 83 8.52 -3.36 10.43
CA LEU A 83 9.12 -2.13 9.91
C LEU A 83 8.08 -1.29 9.16
N LEU A 84 7.32 -1.91 8.25
CA LEU A 84 6.31 -1.21 7.47
C LEU A 84 5.19 -0.66 8.35
N SER A 85 4.79 -1.37 9.39
CA SER A 85 3.73 -0.91 10.29
C SER A 85 4.11 0.36 11.06
N LYS A 86 5.39 0.67 11.12
CA LYS A 86 5.91 1.86 11.81
C LYS A 86 6.36 2.95 10.85
N HIS A 87 6.52 2.64 9.56
CA HIS A 87 7.07 3.57 8.56
C HIS A 87 6.24 3.51 7.28
N GLY A 88 5.08 4.18 7.30
CA GLY A 88 4.17 4.20 6.16
C GLY A 88 4.77 4.78 4.88
N ASN A 89 5.80 5.63 5.00
CA ASN A 89 6.52 6.16 3.85
C ASN A 89 7.24 5.10 3.02
N LEU A 90 7.47 3.90 3.58
CA LEU A 90 8.09 2.79 2.88
C LEU A 90 7.09 1.91 2.14
N ILE A 91 5.80 2.11 2.36
CA ILE A 91 4.74 1.29 1.80
C ILE A 91 4.33 1.83 0.43
N ARG A 92 4.18 0.94 -0.54
CA ARG A 92 3.66 1.29 -1.86
C ARG A 92 2.20 1.71 -1.74
N ARG A 93 1.85 2.84 -2.34
CA ARG A 93 0.51 3.43 -2.23
C ARG A 93 -0.08 3.70 -3.62
N PRO A 94 -1.40 3.85 -3.73
CA PRO A 94 -2.39 3.73 -2.66
C PRO A 94 -2.52 2.31 -2.13
N PHE A 95 -2.94 2.17 -0.87
CA PHE A 95 -3.11 0.89 -0.19
C PHE A 95 -4.58 0.80 0.23
N VAL A 96 -5.33 -0.11 -0.38
CA VAL A 96 -6.78 -0.19 -0.23
C VAL A 96 -7.18 -1.43 0.55
N VAL A 97 -7.96 -1.22 1.61
CA VAL A 97 -8.50 -2.30 2.44
C VAL A 97 -10.01 -2.18 2.48
N GLY A 98 -10.71 -3.10 1.85
CA GLY A 98 -12.16 -3.21 1.87
C GLY A 98 -12.59 -4.60 2.32
N GLU A 99 -13.89 -4.84 2.42
CA GLU A 99 -14.41 -6.14 2.84
C GLU A 99 -14.02 -7.26 1.87
N SER A 100 -14.05 -6.99 0.58
CA SER A 100 -13.74 -7.97 -0.46
C SER A 100 -12.66 -7.51 -1.43
N VAL A 101 -11.98 -6.41 -1.11
CA VAL A 101 -11.01 -5.79 -2.00
C VAL A 101 -9.72 -5.50 -1.24
N LEU A 102 -8.60 -5.98 -1.79
CA LEU A 102 -7.26 -5.65 -1.33
C LEU A 102 -6.46 -5.25 -2.56
N LEU A 103 -6.11 -3.96 -2.63
CA LEU A 103 -5.37 -3.42 -3.77
C LEU A 103 -4.21 -2.55 -3.29
N GLN A 104 -3.10 -2.63 -4.00
CA GLN A 104 -1.94 -1.81 -3.70
C GLN A 104 -1.35 -1.29 -5.01
N GLY A 105 -1.08 0.02 -5.06
CA GLY A 105 -0.77 0.70 -6.29
C GLY A 105 -2.04 0.95 -7.10
N TYR A 106 -1.95 1.78 -8.12
CA TYR A 106 -3.11 2.07 -8.97
C TYR A 106 -2.90 1.54 -10.38
N ASN A 107 -3.81 0.68 -10.81
CA ASN A 107 -3.93 0.21 -12.19
C ASN A 107 -5.41 0.19 -12.52
N ARG A 108 -5.80 1.02 -13.48
CA ARG A 108 -7.21 1.21 -13.82
C ARG A 108 -7.93 -0.09 -14.15
N GLU A 109 -7.31 -0.95 -14.94
CA GLU A 109 -7.91 -2.21 -15.36
C GLU A 109 -8.11 -3.17 -14.20
N LEU A 110 -7.09 -3.31 -13.35
CA LEU A 110 -7.17 -4.18 -12.18
C LEU A 110 -8.21 -3.65 -11.18
N TRP A 111 -8.29 -2.34 -11.02
CA TRP A 111 -9.26 -1.74 -10.12
C TRP A 111 -10.68 -1.92 -10.65
N GLN A 112 -10.88 -1.72 -11.95
CA GLN A 112 -12.18 -1.93 -12.55
C GLN A 112 -12.65 -3.37 -12.39
N GLU A 113 -11.77 -4.34 -12.58
CA GLU A 113 -12.08 -5.75 -12.37
C GLU A 113 -12.42 -6.03 -10.90
N ALA A 114 -11.61 -5.53 -9.97
CA ALA A 114 -11.81 -5.76 -8.54
C ALA A 114 -13.14 -5.22 -8.03
N PHE A 115 -13.53 -4.03 -8.50
CA PHE A 115 -14.76 -3.37 -8.04
C PHE A 115 -16.01 -3.75 -8.85
N SER A 116 -15.88 -4.52 -9.90
CA SER A 116 -17.02 -4.97 -10.71
C SER A 116 -17.63 -6.28 -10.22
N LYS A 117 -17.06 -6.88 -9.22
CA LYS A 117 -17.54 -8.16 -8.66
C LYS A 117 -18.58 -7.96 -7.57
#